data_3f8d4fccc4c932daeaa3ba59220c9270
#
_entry.id   3f8d4fccc4c932daeaa3ba59220c9270
#
_cell.length_a   1.000
_cell.length_b   1.000
_cell.length_c   1.000
_cell.angle_alpha   90.00
_cell.angle_beta   90.00
_cell.angle_gamma   90.00
#
_symmetry.space_group_name_H-M   'P 1'
#
loop_
_entity.id
_entity.type
_entity.pdbx_description
1 polymer ?
#
loop_
_entity_poly.entity_id
_entity_poly.type
_entity_poly.pdbx_seq_one_letter_code
_entity_poly.pdbx_strand_id
1 'polypeptide(L)'
;MSRIILFKVVATVITVTLLLFQIVIWKKLAPYVDRTRFRKTIRLSYFMLVFAGQSIMWFAVLFPGRGINFTLPGWYLPLHGVLLAINYAHFVWMLPLGLLWLVGMAWRRLRRKQQPVESAAGVSRADFLKRAAGAATVGLNLVPAVTSAAAISGMFLGSREIWVNEKPITMAGLHEDLKGLRILQISDIHIGQLIGEKYLNFALGLMQAARPDYVVVTGDIIDNNNAFLPTASTFFSLIDAMLPARRTYVSGGRAFGVMGNHDYIDDGLTAAQAFEKSGLRMLRNQVKLIGRGLGRMQLAGLDYPPLGRGRHQIMQQYYSETRSKLRADLPTVLLNHNPADFEYLKSEKIDLVLSGHTHGGQINFSQKQNSYLNGAHWIYKYYVDHYSEPGSQLYVNRGLGHWFPLRVSCPPEITVIVLT
;
A
#
# COMPACT_ATOMS: atom_id res chain seq x y z
N MET A 1 -12.63 -5.90 -24.23
CA MET A 1 -12.46 -7.03 -23.27
C MET A 1 -12.83 -6.51 -21.89
N SER A 2 -13.73 -7.14 -21.13
CA SER A 2 -14.07 -6.63 -19.80
C SER A 2 -12.83 -6.69 -18.88
N ARG A 3 -12.69 -5.74 -17.94
CA ARG A 3 -11.56 -5.71 -16.98
C ARG A 3 -11.41 -7.03 -16.22
N ILE A 4 -12.53 -7.70 -15.95
CA ILE A 4 -12.58 -9.02 -15.31
C ILE A 4 -11.91 -10.08 -16.19
N ILE A 5 -12.16 -10.08 -17.50
CA ILE A 5 -11.51 -11.02 -18.43
C ILE A 5 -10.01 -10.74 -18.52
N LEU A 6 -9.60 -9.46 -18.59
CA LEU A 6 -8.18 -9.09 -18.61
C LEU A 6 -7.49 -9.54 -17.33
N PHE A 7 -8.08 -9.26 -16.15
CA PHE A 7 -7.54 -9.71 -14.87
C PHE A 7 -7.37 -11.23 -14.80
N LYS A 8 -8.39 -12.00 -15.22
CA LYS A 8 -8.32 -13.47 -15.29
C LYS A 8 -7.20 -13.96 -16.18
N VAL A 9 -7.09 -13.40 -17.39
CA VAL A 9 -6.04 -13.77 -18.34
C VAL A 9 -4.66 -13.50 -17.73
N VAL A 10 -4.44 -12.32 -17.18
CA VAL A 10 -3.17 -11.94 -16.56
C VAL A 10 -2.86 -12.83 -15.36
N ALA A 11 -3.82 -13.04 -14.45
CA ALA A 11 -3.65 -13.90 -13.28
C ALA A 11 -3.35 -15.36 -13.69
N THR A 12 -4.05 -15.87 -14.70
CA THR A 12 -3.80 -17.22 -15.22
C THR A 12 -2.40 -17.34 -15.82
N VAL A 13 -2.01 -16.38 -16.66
CA VAL A 13 -0.66 -16.37 -17.29
C VAL A 13 0.43 -16.34 -16.22
N ILE A 14 0.30 -15.45 -15.21
CA ILE A 14 1.25 -15.37 -14.10
C ILE A 14 1.32 -16.71 -13.36
N THR A 15 0.17 -17.27 -12.99
CA THR A 15 0.10 -18.51 -12.21
C THR A 15 0.70 -19.71 -12.97
N VAL A 16 0.35 -19.85 -14.26
CA VAL A 16 0.92 -20.91 -15.12
C VAL A 16 2.43 -20.73 -15.28
N THR A 17 2.89 -19.51 -15.51
CA THR A 17 4.32 -19.20 -15.63
C THR A 17 5.07 -19.56 -14.35
N LEU A 18 4.52 -19.21 -13.18
CA LEU A 18 5.10 -19.59 -11.88
C LEU A 18 5.18 -21.11 -11.70
N LEU A 19 4.11 -21.86 -12.09
CA LEU A 19 4.12 -23.34 -12.01
C LEU A 19 5.17 -23.95 -12.92
N LEU A 20 5.20 -23.54 -14.18
CA LEU A 20 6.19 -24.05 -15.14
C LEU A 20 7.61 -23.84 -14.63
N PHE A 21 7.83 -22.72 -13.98
CA PHE A 21 9.12 -22.42 -13.43
C PHE A 21 9.47 -23.24 -12.18
N GLN A 22 8.53 -23.43 -11.29
CA GLN A 22 8.75 -24.34 -10.16
C GLN A 22 9.12 -25.76 -10.62
N ILE A 23 8.56 -26.20 -11.76
CA ILE A 23 8.96 -27.46 -12.39
C ILE A 23 10.43 -27.41 -12.86
N VAL A 24 10.86 -26.30 -13.44
CA VAL A 24 12.28 -26.13 -13.87
C VAL A 24 13.22 -26.11 -12.67
N ILE A 25 12.86 -25.40 -11.59
CA ILE A 25 13.63 -25.43 -10.32
C ILE A 25 13.71 -26.87 -9.81
N TRP A 26 12.55 -27.54 -9.74
CA TRP A 26 12.52 -28.91 -9.26
C TRP A 26 13.44 -29.83 -10.06
N LYS A 27 13.42 -29.77 -11.40
CA LYS A 27 14.31 -30.55 -12.26
C LYS A 27 15.80 -30.35 -11.93
N LYS A 28 16.18 -29.18 -11.45
CA LYS A 28 17.56 -28.89 -11.01
C LYS A 28 17.84 -29.36 -9.58
N LEU A 29 16.87 -29.31 -8.69
CA LEU A 29 17.00 -29.72 -7.29
C LEU A 29 16.88 -31.23 -7.11
N ALA A 30 16.07 -31.90 -7.92
CA ALA A 30 15.77 -33.32 -7.82
C ALA A 30 17.02 -34.22 -7.72
N PRO A 31 18.12 -34.01 -8.51
CA PRO A 31 19.31 -34.85 -8.39
C PRO A 31 20.01 -34.77 -7.04
N TYR A 32 19.88 -33.63 -6.33
CA TYR A 32 20.43 -33.44 -4.97
C TYR A 32 19.49 -34.05 -3.92
N VAL A 33 18.19 -33.82 -4.08
CA VAL A 33 17.16 -34.35 -3.18
C VAL A 33 17.13 -35.86 -3.23
N ASP A 34 17.28 -36.48 -4.39
CA ASP A 34 17.21 -37.94 -4.60
C ASP A 34 18.35 -38.69 -3.92
N ARG A 35 19.43 -38.00 -3.59
CA ARG A 35 20.57 -38.53 -2.80
C ARG A 35 20.29 -38.56 -1.32
N THR A 36 19.20 -37.94 -0.84
CA THR A 36 18.85 -37.87 0.58
C THR A 36 17.90 -38.99 0.97
N ARG A 37 17.99 -39.44 2.24
CA ARG A 37 17.03 -40.40 2.82
C ARG A 37 15.61 -39.83 2.92
N PHE A 38 15.45 -38.51 2.92
CA PHE A 38 14.19 -37.78 3.07
C PHE A 38 13.56 -37.38 1.73
N ARG A 39 14.00 -37.92 0.60
CA ARG A 39 13.61 -37.52 -0.76
C ARG A 39 12.09 -37.42 -0.97
N LYS A 40 11.30 -38.36 -0.44
CA LYS A 40 9.84 -38.35 -0.61
C LYS A 40 9.19 -37.17 0.17
N THR A 41 9.64 -36.95 1.41
CA THR A 41 9.15 -35.86 2.26
C THR A 41 9.49 -34.51 1.64
N ILE A 42 10.74 -34.32 1.21
CA ILE A 42 11.18 -33.06 0.57
C ILE A 42 10.39 -32.79 -0.70
N ARG A 43 10.16 -33.81 -1.54
CA ARG A 43 9.32 -33.67 -2.74
C ARG A 43 7.90 -33.21 -2.39
N LEU A 44 7.25 -33.94 -1.47
CA LEU A 44 5.89 -33.64 -1.07
C LEU A 44 5.80 -32.23 -0.48
N SER A 45 6.69 -31.88 0.47
CA SER A 45 6.73 -30.54 1.07
C SER A 45 6.93 -29.44 0.05
N TYR A 46 7.84 -29.63 -0.92
CA TYR A 46 8.06 -28.65 -1.99
C TYR A 46 6.80 -28.38 -2.80
N PHE A 47 6.14 -29.43 -3.30
CA PHE A 47 4.94 -29.27 -4.10
C PHE A 47 3.75 -28.75 -3.28
N MET A 48 3.62 -29.15 -2.04
CA MET A 48 2.59 -28.62 -1.13
C MET A 48 2.78 -27.12 -0.88
N LEU A 49 4.01 -26.66 -0.65
CA LEU A 49 4.32 -25.25 -0.47
C LEU A 49 4.05 -24.43 -1.75
N VAL A 50 4.42 -24.97 -2.93
CA VAL A 50 4.14 -24.31 -4.21
C VAL A 50 2.63 -24.19 -4.43
N PHE A 51 1.88 -25.26 -4.20
CA PHE A 51 0.42 -25.26 -4.36
C PHE A 51 -0.25 -24.31 -3.37
N ALA A 52 0.13 -24.39 -2.08
CA ALA A 52 -0.41 -23.51 -1.05
C ALA A 52 -0.11 -22.02 -1.33
N GLY A 53 1.11 -21.70 -1.82
CA GLY A 53 1.50 -20.35 -2.17
C GLY A 53 0.73 -19.75 -3.36
N GLN A 54 0.11 -20.59 -4.19
CA GLN A 54 -0.66 -20.14 -5.33
C GLN A 54 -2.19 -20.29 -5.16
N SER A 55 -2.63 -20.86 -4.04
CA SER A 55 -4.02 -21.24 -3.82
C SER A 55 -5.02 -20.08 -3.94
N ILE A 56 -4.69 -18.88 -3.43
CA ILE A 56 -5.58 -17.69 -3.55
C ILE A 56 -5.67 -17.21 -4.99
N MET A 57 -4.56 -17.23 -5.75
CA MET A 57 -4.59 -16.87 -7.19
C MET A 57 -5.47 -17.84 -7.97
N TRP A 58 -5.35 -19.13 -7.72
CA TRP A 58 -6.24 -20.14 -8.33
C TRP A 58 -7.69 -19.92 -7.93
N PHE A 59 -7.92 -19.63 -6.67
CA PHE A 59 -9.27 -19.33 -6.20
C PHE A 59 -9.87 -18.11 -6.89
N ALA A 60 -9.13 -16.99 -7.00
CA ALA A 60 -9.57 -15.77 -7.68
C ALA A 60 -9.86 -16.00 -9.18
N VAL A 61 -9.13 -16.93 -9.85
CA VAL A 61 -9.34 -17.31 -11.24
C VAL A 61 -10.58 -18.21 -11.40
N LEU A 62 -10.75 -19.21 -10.52
CA LEU A 62 -11.81 -20.22 -10.62
C LEU A 62 -13.18 -19.71 -10.19
N PHE A 63 -13.24 -18.81 -9.20
CA PHE A 63 -14.48 -18.29 -8.62
C PHE A 63 -14.59 -16.76 -8.73
N PRO A 64 -14.62 -16.23 -9.95
CA PRO A 64 -14.73 -14.79 -10.17
C PRO A 64 -16.14 -14.30 -9.78
N GLY A 65 -16.22 -13.21 -9.04
CA GLY A 65 -17.49 -12.59 -8.64
C GLY A 65 -18.01 -13.05 -7.27
N ARG A 66 -17.43 -14.06 -6.67
CA ARG A 66 -17.49 -14.20 -5.22
C ARG A 66 -16.29 -13.41 -4.69
N GLY A 67 -16.50 -12.19 -4.23
CA GLY A 67 -15.50 -11.47 -3.44
C GLY A 67 -14.90 -12.46 -2.44
N ILE A 68 -13.64 -12.29 -2.03
CA ILE A 68 -13.02 -13.16 -1.02
C ILE A 68 -13.73 -12.88 0.33
N ASN A 69 -15.01 -13.20 0.38
CA ASN A 69 -15.87 -13.07 1.57
C ASN A 69 -15.70 -14.28 2.51
N PHE A 70 -14.55 -14.96 2.43
CA PHE A 70 -14.23 -16.00 3.39
C PHE A 70 -13.54 -15.37 4.59
N THR A 71 -14.11 -15.60 5.75
CA THR A 71 -13.36 -15.54 7.01
C THR A 71 -12.35 -16.68 7.00
N LEU A 72 -11.18 -16.43 6.46
CA LEU A 72 -10.07 -17.40 6.50
C LEU A 72 -9.59 -17.52 7.95
N PRO A 73 -9.16 -18.72 8.41
CA PRO A 73 -8.56 -18.85 9.72
C PRO A 73 -7.42 -17.85 9.90
N GLY A 74 -7.34 -17.20 11.07
CA GLY A 74 -6.38 -16.12 11.33
C GLY A 74 -4.90 -16.51 11.12
N TRP A 75 -4.56 -17.81 11.17
CA TRP A 75 -3.23 -18.33 10.86
C TRP A 75 -2.95 -18.47 9.36
N TYR A 76 -4.01 -18.55 8.52
CA TYR A 76 -3.86 -18.81 7.09
C TYR A 76 -3.33 -17.60 6.32
N LEU A 77 -3.81 -16.40 6.62
CA LEU A 77 -3.39 -15.19 5.93
C LEU A 77 -1.90 -14.87 6.09
N PRO A 78 -1.31 -14.92 7.31
CA PRO A 78 0.12 -14.73 7.47
C PRO A 78 0.94 -15.81 6.75
N LEU A 79 0.52 -17.08 6.83
CA LEU A 79 1.17 -18.18 6.13
C LEU A 79 1.10 -17.99 4.61
N HIS A 80 -0.08 -17.66 4.08
CA HIS A 80 -0.26 -17.40 2.65
C HIS A 80 0.59 -16.22 2.19
N GLY A 81 0.63 -15.12 2.96
CA GLY A 81 1.46 -13.96 2.67
C GLY A 81 2.95 -14.32 2.59
N VAL A 82 3.46 -15.12 3.52
CA VAL A 82 4.85 -15.64 3.48
C VAL A 82 5.09 -16.45 2.21
N LEU A 83 4.20 -17.40 1.88
CA LEU A 83 4.33 -18.24 0.70
C LEU A 83 4.24 -17.41 -0.59
N LEU A 84 3.35 -16.42 -0.63
CA LEU A 84 3.23 -15.49 -1.74
C LEU A 84 4.50 -14.64 -1.90
N ALA A 85 5.07 -14.11 -0.82
CA ALA A 85 6.30 -13.34 -0.83
C ALA A 85 7.49 -14.17 -1.36
N ILE A 86 7.61 -15.43 -0.93
CA ILE A 86 8.63 -16.37 -1.43
C ILE A 86 8.45 -16.60 -2.94
N ASN A 87 7.23 -16.88 -3.38
CA ASN A 87 6.95 -17.12 -4.81
C ASN A 87 7.21 -15.86 -5.64
N TYR A 88 6.84 -14.68 -5.14
CA TYR A 88 7.05 -13.40 -5.84
C TYR A 88 8.52 -13.04 -5.94
N ALA A 89 9.31 -13.23 -4.87
CA ALA A 89 10.75 -13.01 -4.88
C ALA A 89 11.44 -13.93 -5.92
N HIS A 90 11.05 -15.19 -5.97
CA HIS A 90 11.55 -16.10 -7.00
C HIS A 90 11.17 -15.64 -8.41
N PHE A 91 9.92 -15.23 -8.63
CA PHE A 91 9.45 -14.76 -9.95
C PHE A 91 10.20 -13.51 -10.44
N VAL A 92 10.37 -12.51 -9.58
CA VAL A 92 11.05 -11.25 -9.94
C VAL A 92 12.50 -11.51 -10.39
N TRP A 93 13.21 -12.42 -9.69
CA TRP A 93 14.59 -12.73 -10.01
C TRP A 93 14.76 -13.68 -11.19
N MET A 94 13.73 -14.39 -11.55
CA MET A 94 13.76 -15.36 -12.67
C MET A 94 13.95 -14.75 -14.03
N LEU A 95 13.26 -13.63 -14.30
CA LEU A 95 13.34 -12.98 -15.60
C LEU A 95 14.77 -12.55 -15.92
N PRO A 96 15.48 -11.78 -15.09
CA PRO A 96 16.87 -11.40 -15.37
C PRO A 96 17.83 -12.59 -15.36
N LEU A 97 17.65 -13.55 -14.47
CA LEU A 97 18.54 -14.71 -14.37
C LEU A 97 18.26 -15.73 -15.48
N GLY A 98 16.99 -15.90 -15.90
CA GLY A 98 16.61 -16.69 -17.06
C GLY A 98 17.16 -16.09 -18.34
N LEU A 99 17.13 -14.77 -18.50
CA LEU A 99 17.72 -14.08 -19.64
C LEU A 99 19.24 -14.26 -19.68
N LEU A 100 19.94 -14.09 -18.55
CA LEU A 100 21.38 -14.34 -18.44
C LEU A 100 21.73 -15.79 -18.77
N TRP A 101 20.92 -16.74 -18.35
CA TRP A 101 21.10 -18.15 -18.68
C TRP A 101 20.87 -18.43 -20.18
N LEU A 102 19.85 -17.84 -20.82
CA LEU A 102 19.59 -17.94 -22.26
C LEU A 102 20.73 -17.32 -23.07
N VAL A 103 21.21 -16.14 -22.67
CA VAL A 103 22.38 -15.50 -23.29
C VAL A 103 23.63 -16.39 -23.15
N GLY A 104 23.85 -16.98 -21.96
CA GLY A 104 24.95 -17.94 -21.74
C GLY A 104 24.82 -19.22 -22.54
N MET A 105 23.59 -19.69 -22.83
CA MET A 105 23.36 -20.84 -23.73
C MET A 105 23.61 -20.48 -25.21
N ALA A 106 23.09 -19.34 -25.65
CA ALA A 106 23.29 -18.85 -27.02
C ALA A 106 24.79 -18.66 -27.31
N TRP A 107 25.49 -18.03 -26.36
CA TRP A 107 26.95 -17.84 -26.42
C TRP A 107 27.72 -19.18 -26.49
N ARG A 108 27.30 -20.18 -25.72
CA ARG A 108 27.90 -21.53 -25.77
C ARG A 108 27.65 -22.24 -27.11
N ARG A 109 26.46 -22.06 -27.73
CA ARG A 109 26.13 -22.61 -29.04
C ARG A 109 26.93 -21.95 -30.15
N LEU A 110 27.10 -20.64 -30.11
CA LEU A 110 27.87 -19.88 -31.10
C LEU A 110 29.36 -20.22 -31.04
N ARG A 111 29.94 -20.45 -29.82
CA ARG A 111 31.35 -20.81 -29.65
C ARG A 111 31.67 -22.28 -29.92
N ARG A 112 30.69 -23.19 -29.93
CA ARG A 112 30.95 -24.62 -30.33
C ARG A 112 31.39 -24.76 -31.78
N LYS A 113 31.28 -23.72 -32.61
CA LYS A 113 31.71 -23.70 -34.00
C LYS A 113 33.17 -23.21 -34.18
N GLN A 114 33.87 -22.80 -33.13
CA GLN A 114 35.26 -22.38 -33.20
C GLN A 114 36.16 -23.41 -32.46
N GLN A 115 37.14 -23.95 -33.17
CA GLN A 115 38.09 -24.93 -32.64
C GLN A 115 38.95 -24.32 -31.51
N PRO A 116 39.42 -25.14 -30.54
CA PRO A 116 40.20 -24.64 -29.41
C PRO A 116 41.62 -24.28 -29.85
N VAL A 117 42.00 -23.03 -29.57
CA VAL A 117 43.39 -22.62 -29.53
C VAL A 117 43.93 -22.96 -28.14
N GLU A 118 44.89 -23.87 -28.06
CA GLU A 118 45.69 -24.14 -26.86
C GLU A 118 46.39 -22.85 -26.42
N SER A 119 46.16 -22.40 -25.21
CA SER A 119 46.93 -21.32 -24.58
C SER A 119 47.53 -21.80 -23.26
N ALA A 120 48.85 -21.61 -23.14
CA ALA A 120 49.66 -21.93 -21.99
C ALA A 120 49.28 -21.10 -20.74
N ALA A 121 49.44 -21.74 -19.57
CA ALA A 121 49.58 -21.16 -18.22
C ALA A 121 48.57 -20.09 -17.81
N GLY A 122 47.39 -20.50 -17.39
CA GLY A 122 46.35 -19.70 -16.73
C GLY A 122 45.15 -20.61 -16.41
N VAL A 123 44.32 -20.22 -15.45
CA VAL A 123 43.08 -20.95 -15.13
C VAL A 123 42.38 -21.29 -16.43
N SER A 124 42.16 -22.59 -16.72
CA SER A 124 41.57 -23.00 -17.99
C SER A 124 40.22 -22.32 -18.17
N ARG A 125 39.86 -21.90 -19.40
CA ARG A 125 38.54 -21.34 -19.72
C ARG A 125 37.41 -22.24 -19.22
N ALA A 126 37.62 -23.54 -19.18
CA ALA A 126 36.67 -24.51 -18.65
C ALA A 126 36.47 -24.37 -17.13
N ASP A 127 37.56 -24.12 -16.39
CA ASP A 127 37.52 -23.94 -14.94
C ASP A 127 36.96 -22.56 -14.55
N PHE A 128 37.28 -21.52 -15.32
CA PHE A 128 36.64 -20.22 -15.18
C PHE A 128 35.12 -20.33 -15.40
N LEU A 129 34.66 -21.01 -16.46
CA LEU A 129 33.24 -21.23 -16.75
C LEU A 129 32.56 -22.12 -15.72
N LYS A 130 33.26 -23.13 -15.15
CA LYS A 130 32.72 -23.93 -14.04
C LYS A 130 32.59 -23.09 -12.77
N ARG A 131 33.56 -22.25 -12.44
CA ARG A 131 33.49 -21.32 -11.29
C ARG A 131 32.41 -20.27 -11.48
N ALA A 132 32.31 -19.67 -12.66
CA ALA A 132 31.24 -18.71 -12.98
C ALA A 132 29.84 -19.35 -12.97
N ALA A 133 29.70 -20.59 -13.48
CA ALA A 133 28.45 -21.35 -13.38
C ALA A 133 28.12 -21.74 -11.94
N GLY A 134 29.13 -22.08 -11.13
CA GLY A 134 28.97 -22.32 -9.69
C GLY A 134 28.54 -21.07 -8.96
N ALA A 135 29.19 -19.93 -9.17
CA ALA A 135 28.83 -18.64 -8.60
C ALA A 135 27.41 -18.19 -9.03
N ALA A 136 27.07 -18.38 -10.32
CA ALA A 136 25.71 -18.11 -10.82
C ALA A 136 24.67 -19.02 -10.17
N THR A 137 24.99 -20.29 -9.90
CA THR A 137 24.08 -21.23 -9.23
C THR A 137 23.89 -20.85 -7.76
N VAL A 138 24.95 -20.40 -7.07
CA VAL A 138 24.86 -19.87 -5.69
C VAL A 138 24.03 -18.59 -5.69
N GLY A 139 24.28 -17.66 -6.60
CA GLY A 139 23.50 -16.42 -6.73
C GLY A 139 22.02 -16.68 -7.04
N LEU A 140 21.73 -17.65 -7.91
CA LEU A 140 20.38 -18.09 -8.26
C LEU A 140 19.55 -18.58 -7.07
N ASN A 141 20.19 -19.09 -6.03
CA ASN A 141 19.52 -19.59 -4.83
C ASN A 141 19.61 -18.59 -3.67
N LEU A 142 20.73 -17.92 -3.52
CA LEU A 142 20.99 -17.00 -2.41
C LEU A 142 20.16 -15.70 -2.54
N VAL A 143 20.09 -15.12 -3.74
CA VAL A 143 19.35 -13.87 -3.94
C VAL A 143 17.83 -14.02 -3.67
N PRO A 144 17.12 -15.04 -4.20
CA PRO A 144 15.74 -15.29 -3.82
C PRO A 144 15.57 -15.58 -2.32
N ALA A 145 16.50 -16.31 -1.69
CA ALA A 145 16.43 -16.58 -0.26
C ALA A 145 16.57 -15.31 0.59
N VAL A 146 17.51 -14.44 0.26
CA VAL A 146 17.70 -13.15 0.95
C VAL A 146 16.51 -12.23 0.74
N THR A 147 16.01 -12.12 -0.50
CA THR A 147 14.81 -11.29 -0.78
C THR A 147 13.56 -11.85 -0.14
N SER A 148 13.40 -13.17 -0.06
CA SER A 148 12.30 -13.81 0.68
C SER A 148 12.40 -13.52 2.18
N ALA A 149 13.60 -13.64 2.77
CA ALA A 149 13.82 -13.32 4.17
C ALA A 149 13.54 -11.84 4.47
N ALA A 150 13.95 -10.93 3.59
CA ALA A 150 13.66 -9.50 3.71
C ALA A 150 12.14 -9.22 3.60
N ALA A 151 11.45 -9.87 2.67
CA ALA A 151 10.00 -9.76 2.52
C ALA A 151 9.27 -10.29 3.76
N ILE A 152 9.65 -11.47 4.26
CA ILE A 152 9.09 -12.06 5.49
C ILE A 152 9.34 -11.13 6.69
N SER A 153 10.56 -10.61 6.84
CA SER A 153 10.89 -9.63 7.88
C SER A 153 10.02 -8.38 7.77
N GLY A 154 9.85 -7.84 6.55
CA GLY A 154 8.97 -6.71 6.29
C GLY A 154 7.50 -6.97 6.65
N MET A 155 7.02 -8.21 6.50
CA MET A 155 5.66 -8.60 6.90
C MET A 155 5.49 -8.63 8.42
N PHE A 156 6.47 -9.17 9.16
CA PHE A 156 6.34 -9.35 10.61
C PHE A 156 6.82 -8.15 11.43
N LEU A 157 7.78 -7.38 10.94
CA LEU A 157 8.36 -6.24 11.63
C LEU A 157 7.86 -4.92 11.06
N GLY A 158 7.98 -4.73 9.76
CA GLY A 158 7.69 -3.45 9.10
C GLY A 158 6.22 -3.03 9.12
N SER A 159 5.28 -3.98 9.28
CA SER A 159 3.84 -3.70 9.37
C SER A 159 3.33 -3.39 10.78
N ARG A 160 4.17 -3.55 11.80
CA ARG A 160 3.78 -3.40 13.22
C ARG A 160 4.31 -2.13 13.88
N GLU A 161 5.35 -1.53 13.35
CA GLU A 161 5.95 -0.31 13.87
C GLU A 161 5.24 0.91 13.26
N ILE A 162 4.34 1.53 14.01
CA ILE A 162 3.62 2.73 13.56
C ILE A 162 4.48 3.96 13.84
N TRP A 163 4.77 4.72 12.80
CA TRP A 163 5.44 6.01 12.93
C TRP A 163 4.45 7.11 13.26
N VAL A 164 4.71 7.85 14.34
CA VAL A 164 4.01 9.09 14.64
C VAL A 164 4.90 10.24 14.18
N ASN A 165 4.45 10.95 13.14
CA ASN A 165 5.23 11.96 12.45
C ASN A 165 4.57 13.34 12.62
N GLU A 166 5.32 14.34 13.11
CA GLU A 166 4.85 15.73 13.16
C GLU A 166 5.36 16.50 11.96
N LYS A 167 4.43 17.16 11.25
CA LYS A 167 4.72 17.97 10.06
C LYS A 167 4.23 19.40 10.26
N PRO A 168 5.13 20.35 10.49
CA PRO A 168 4.76 21.75 10.43
C PRO A 168 4.43 22.12 8.98
N ILE A 169 3.27 22.72 8.76
CA ILE A 169 2.81 23.20 7.46
C ILE A 169 2.38 24.66 7.62
N THR A 170 3.07 25.53 6.89
CA THR A 170 2.76 26.95 6.88
C THR A 170 1.63 27.23 5.91
N MET A 171 0.57 27.88 6.37
CA MET A 171 -0.57 28.29 5.57
C MET A 171 -0.67 29.81 5.54
N ALA A 172 -0.76 30.39 4.34
CA ALA A 172 -0.94 31.83 4.18
C ALA A 172 -2.28 32.29 4.77
N GLY A 173 -2.32 33.44 5.42
CA GLY A 173 -3.54 34.01 5.98
C GLY A 173 -4.08 33.28 7.22
N LEU A 174 -3.29 32.40 7.84
CA LEU A 174 -3.69 31.68 9.04
C LEU A 174 -3.84 32.63 10.23
N HIS A 175 -5.01 32.63 10.87
CA HIS A 175 -5.27 33.41 12.08
C HIS A 175 -4.37 32.95 13.24
N GLU A 176 -3.92 33.86 14.11
CA GLU A 176 -3.02 33.55 15.23
C GLU A 176 -3.56 32.42 16.15
N ASP A 177 -4.86 32.40 16.42
CA ASP A 177 -5.49 31.35 17.22
C ASP A 177 -5.40 29.96 16.60
N LEU A 178 -5.10 29.84 15.30
CA LEU A 178 -4.94 28.57 14.59
C LEU A 178 -3.48 28.12 14.52
N LYS A 179 -2.51 28.98 14.83
CA LYS A 179 -1.10 28.57 14.90
C LYS A 179 -0.89 27.53 15.99
N GLY A 180 -0.21 26.45 15.65
CA GLY A 180 -0.05 25.29 16.51
C GLY A 180 -1.28 24.39 16.60
N LEU A 181 -2.32 24.60 15.76
CA LEU A 181 -3.45 23.66 15.65
C LEU A 181 -2.96 22.32 15.13
N ARG A 182 -3.35 21.24 15.79
CA ARG A 182 -2.87 19.88 15.55
C ARG A 182 -3.97 19.06 14.84
N ILE A 183 -3.82 18.82 13.55
CA ILE A 183 -4.71 17.97 12.76
C ILE A 183 -4.03 16.62 12.58
N LEU A 184 -4.53 15.59 13.25
CA LEU A 184 -4.03 14.23 13.11
C LEU A 184 -4.67 13.59 11.90
N GLN A 185 -3.86 13.20 10.92
CA GLN A 185 -4.27 12.46 9.75
C GLN A 185 -3.95 10.97 9.92
N ILE A 186 -4.94 10.13 9.68
CA ILE A 186 -4.80 8.72 9.38
C ILE A 186 -5.46 8.43 8.02
N SER A 187 -5.00 7.40 7.35
CA SER A 187 -5.50 6.99 6.03
C SER A 187 -5.34 5.50 5.85
N ASP A 188 -6.04 4.93 4.89
CA ASP A 188 -5.79 3.57 4.42
C ASP A 188 -5.66 2.58 5.60
N ILE A 189 -6.68 2.59 6.46
CA ILE A 189 -6.68 1.78 7.69
C ILE A 189 -6.88 0.31 7.33
N HIS A 190 -7.72 0.04 6.31
CA HIS A 190 -8.07 -1.30 5.85
C HIS A 190 -8.47 -2.22 7.01
N ILE A 191 -9.42 -1.75 7.85
CA ILE A 191 -9.99 -2.57 8.91
C ILE A 191 -10.56 -3.83 8.28
N GLY A 192 -10.03 -4.98 8.69
CA GLY A 192 -10.30 -6.23 8.02
C GLY A 192 -9.65 -7.41 8.74
N GLN A 193 -9.39 -8.46 8.00
CA GLN A 193 -8.79 -9.67 8.57
C GLN A 193 -7.36 -9.47 9.10
N LEU A 194 -6.62 -8.50 8.56
CA LEU A 194 -5.23 -8.22 8.95
C LEU A 194 -5.15 -7.12 10.02
N ILE A 195 -6.02 -6.14 9.95
CA ILE A 195 -6.09 -4.99 10.85
C ILE A 195 -7.33 -5.14 11.72
N GLY A 196 -7.13 -5.67 12.91
CA GLY A 196 -8.20 -5.90 13.90
C GLY A 196 -8.01 -5.05 15.16
N GLU A 197 -8.89 -5.29 16.14
CA GLU A 197 -9.01 -4.49 17.37
C GLU A 197 -7.70 -4.28 18.12
N LYS A 198 -6.86 -5.31 18.24
CA LYS A 198 -5.57 -5.19 18.96
C LYS A 198 -4.66 -4.14 18.33
N TYR A 199 -4.58 -4.11 17.01
CA TYR A 199 -3.79 -3.13 16.27
C TYR A 199 -4.40 -1.73 16.38
N LEU A 200 -5.71 -1.62 16.23
CA LEU A 200 -6.45 -0.37 16.33
C LEU A 200 -6.34 0.24 17.73
N ASN A 201 -6.42 -0.56 18.79
CA ASN A 201 -6.23 -0.09 20.16
C ASN A 201 -4.80 0.41 20.42
N PHE A 202 -3.80 -0.25 19.84
CA PHE A 202 -2.42 0.24 19.90
C PHE A 202 -2.28 1.59 19.17
N ALA A 203 -2.82 1.71 17.95
CA ALA A 203 -2.83 2.95 17.19
C ALA A 203 -3.56 4.07 17.94
N LEU A 204 -4.71 3.77 18.56
CA LEU A 204 -5.48 4.73 19.37
C LEU A 204 -4.66 5.30 20.52
N GLY A 205 -3.86 4.46 21.21
CA GLY A 205 -2.96 4.93 22.26
C GLY A 205 -1.92 5.94 21.75
N LEU A 206 -1.35 5.70 20.57
CA LEU A 206 -0.42 6.63 19.92
C LEU A 206 -1.12 7.93 19.48
N MET A 207 -2.32 7.82 18.93
CA MET A 207 -3.13 9.00 18.55
C MET A 207 -3.46 9.88 19.76
N GLN A 208 -3.84 9.26 20.88
CA GLN A 208 -4.13 9.96 22.13
C GLN A 208 -2.88 10.66 22.69
N ALA A 209 -1.72 10.00 22.64
CA ALA A 209 -0.44 10.57 23.07
C ALA A 209 -0.04 11.78 22.21
N ALA A 210 -0.42 11.80 20.94
CA ALA A 210 -0.18 12.90 20.00
C ALA A 210 -1.03 14.16 20.29
N ARG A 211 -2.04 14.09 21.16
CA ARG A 211 -2.90 15.21 21.60
C ARG A 211 -3.48 16.04 20.44
N PRO A 212 -4.20 15.44 19.50
CA PRO A 212 -4.75 16.18 18.38
C PRO A 212 -5.89 17.12 18.79
N ASP A 213 -6.03 18.21 18.06
CA ASP A 213 -7.20 19.09 18.11
C ASP A 213 -8.33 18.56 17.21
N TYR A 214 -7.96 18.02 16.06
CA TYR A 214 -8.85 17.39 15.09
C TYR A 214 -8.24 16.08 14.60
N VAL A 215 -9.10 15.13 14.22
CA VAL A 215 -8.70 13.90 13.52
C VAL A 215 -9.34 13.91 12.14
N VAL A 216 -8.56 13.59 11.12
CA VAL A 216 -9.03 13.45 9.75
C VAL A 216 -8.65 12.09 9.18
N VAL A 217 -9.57 11.48 8.44
CA VAL A 217 -9.40 10.16 7.82
C VAL A 217 -9.52 10.32 6.31
N THR A 218 -8.44 10.03 5.59
CA THR A 218 -8.39 10.25 4.14
C THR A 218 -8.71 8.99 3.32
N GLY A 219 -9.71 8.21 3.76
CA GLY A 219 -10.32 7.10 3.01
C GLY A 219 -9.67 5.74 3.24
N ASP A 220 -10.21 4.74 2.56
CA ASP A 220 -9.88 3.32 2.67
C ASP A 220 -9.91 2.84 4.13
N ILE A 221 -11.07 3.03 4.74
CA ILE A 221 -11.32 2.75 6.16
C ILE A 221 -11.45 1.25 6.40
N ILE A 222 -12.28 0.57 5.59
CA ILE A 222 -12.47 -0.89 5.65
C ILE A 222 -11.85 -1.59 4.45
N ASP A 223 -11.53 -2.87 4.62
CA ASP A 223 -10.97 -3.70 3.55
C ASP A 223 -12.08 -4.48 2.82
N ASN A 224 -12.68 -3.85 1.80
CA ASN A 224 -13.57 -4.46 0.79
C ASN A 224 -14.87 -5.11 1.31
N ASN A 225 -15.21 -5.05 2.61
CA ASN A 225 -16.34 -5.81 3.14
C ASN A 225 -16.98 -5.11 4.34
N ASN A 226 -18.29 -4.91 4.26
CA ASN A 226 -19.09 -4.28 5.30
C ASN A 226 -19.23 -5.14 6.58
N ALA A 227 -18.82 -6.40 6.56
CA ALA A 227 -18.71 -7.23 7.78
C ALA A 227 -17.75 -6.64 8.84
N PHE A 228 -16.84 -5.75 8.43
CA PHE A 228 -15.89 -5.08 9.33
C PHE A 228 -16.41 -3.74 9.90
N LEU A 229 -17.59 -3.30 9.51
CA LEU A 229 -18.21 -2.06 10.01
C LEU A 229 -18.37 -2.03 11.54
N PRO A 230 -18.72 -3.12 12.24
CA PRO A 230 -18.78 -3.08 13.70
C PRO A 230 -17.44 -2.73 14.36
N THR A 231 -16.34 -3.28 13.87
CA THR A 231 -14.99 -2.96 14.36
C THR A 231 -14.61 -1.52 14.03
N ALA A 232 -14.92 -1.03 12.83
CA ALA A 232 -14.70 0.35 12.44
C ALA A 232 -15.52 1.31 13.31
N SER A 233 -16.79 1.01 13.55
CA SER A 233 -17.68 1.81 14.39
C SER A 233 -17.16 1.93 15.83
N THR A 234 -16.68 0.82 16.40
CA THR A 234 -16.06 0.83 17.74
C THR A 234 -14.83 1.72 17.75
N PHE A 235 -13.95 1.60 16.75
CA PHE A 235 -12.73 2.40 16.66
C PHE A 235 -13.03 3.90 16.57
N PHE A 236 -13.99 4.31 15.73
CA PHE A 236 -14.34 5.74 15.60
C PHE A 236 -15.06 6.29 16.82
N SER A 237 -15.88 5.50 17.50
CA SER A 237 -16.49 5.91 18.77
C SER A 237 -15.43 6.18 19.84
N LEU A 238 -14.33 5.39 19.86
CA LEU A 238 -13.19 5.61 20.76
C LEU A 238 -12.39 6.85 20.34
N ILE A 239 -12.22 7.12 19.05
CA ILE A 239 -11.60 8.35 18.55
C ILE A 239 -12.42 9.58 18.98
N ASP A 240 -13.73 9.56 18.81
CA ASP A 240 -14.60 10.67 19.22
C ASP A 240 -14.52 10.90 20.73
N ALA A 241 -14.51 9.83 21.52
CA ALA A 241 -14.40 9.89 22.98
C ALA A 241 -13.03 10.42 23.46
N MET A 242 -11.92 10.14 22.75
CA MET A 242 -10.59 10.66 23.12
C MET A 242 -10.43 12.16 22.87
N LEU A 243 -11.27 12.74 22.02
CA LEU A 243 -11.24 14.16 21.67
C LEU A 243 -12.08 14.97 22.67
N PRO A 244 -11.50 15.55 23.71
CA PRO A 244 -12.26 16.21 24.79
C PRO A 244 -13.07 17.38 24.25
N ALA A 245 -14.32 17.48 24.71
CA ALA A 245 -15.16 18.63 24.39
C ALA A 245 -14.53 19.91 24.95
N ARG A 246 -14.01 20.77 24.06
CA ARG A 246 -13.45 22.06 24.43
C ARG A 246 -14.37 23.16 23.89
N ARG A 247 -14.84 24.02 24.74
CA ARG A 247 -15.75 25.16 24.40
C ARG A 247 -15.12 26.15 23.39
N THR A 248 -13.80 26.11 23.22
CA THR A 248 -13.07 26.98 22.29
C THR A 248 -13.06 26.55 20.85
N TYR A 249 -13.52 25.32 20.54
CA TYR A 249 -13.57 24.81 19.17
C TYR A 249 -14.90 25.08 18.48
N VAL A 250 -14.82 25.39 17.19
CA VAL A 250 -15.97 25.64 16.32
C VAL A 250 -16.28 24.37 15.56
N SER A 251 -17.20 23.63 15.96
CA SER A 251 -17.94 22.58 15.26
C SER A 251 -18.44 21.54 16.25
N GLY A 252 -19.55 20.96 15.96
CA GLY A 252 -20.15 19.92 16.81
C GLY A 252 -19.47 18.55 16.74
N GLY A 253 -18.29 18.44 16.15
CA GLY A 253 -17.47 17.23 16.08
C GLY A 253 -16.05 17.57 15.63
N ARG A 254 -15.10 16.69 15.92
CA ARG A 254 -13.67 16.91 15.62
C ARG A 254 -13.00 15.76 14.90
N ALA A 255 -13.77 14.73 14.57
CA ALA A 255 -13.35 13.64 13.69
C ALA A 255 -14.09 13.74 12.35
N PHE A 256 -13.35 13.84 11.27
CA PHE A 256 -13.86 13.99 9.91
C PHE A 256 -13.22 12.98 8.97
N GLY A 257 -13.94 12.56 7.94
CA GLY A 257 -13.40 11.61 6.96
C GLY A 257 -13.95 11.79 5.57
N VAL A 258 -13.25 11.22 4.61
CA VAL A 258 -13.73 11.00 3.24
C VAL A 258 -13.66 9.52 2.91
N MET A 259 -14.40 9.10 1.89
CA MET A 259 -14.37 7.72 1.42
C MET A 259 -13.15 7.47 0.53
N GLY A 260 -12.62 6.23 0.58
CA GLY A 260 -11.65 5.73 -0.39
C GLY A 260 -12.27 4.71 -1.34
N ASN A 261 -11.45 4.11 -2.21
CA ASN A 261 -11.95 3.16 -3.19
C ASN A 261 -12.38 1.82 -2.58
N HIS A 262 -11.74 1.38 -1.50
CA HIS A 262 -12.08 0.13 -0.83
C HIS A 262 -13.41 0.23 -0.09
N ASP A 263 -13.75 1.38 0.43
CA ASP A 263 -15.01 1.62 1.13
C ASP A 263 -16.26 1.47 0.20
N TYR A 264 -16.05 1.54 -1.13
CA TYR A 264 -17.12 1.40 -2.14
C TYR A 264 -17.21 0.01 -2.77
N ILE A 265 -16.38 -0.95 -2.38
CA ILE A 265 -16.34 -2.28 -3.04
C ILE A 265 -17.58 -3.11 -2.70
N ASP A 266 -18.08 -3.05 -1.47
CA ASP A 266 -19.32 -3.71 -1.06
C ASP A 266 -20.47 -2.70 -1.17
N ASP A 267 -20.90 -2.08 -0.08
CA ASP A 267 -21.92 -1.04 -0.06
C ASP A 267 -21.40 0.22 0.64
N GLY A 268 -20.89 1.15 -0.18
CA GLY A 268 -20.31 2.40 0.31
C GLY A 268 -21.31 3.32 1.01
N LEU A 269 -22.61 3.24 0.67
CA LEU A 269 -23.62 4.06 1.34
C LEU A 269 -23.85 3.57 2.77
N THR A 270 -24.00 2.26 2.96
CA THR A 270 -24.08 1.64 4.28
C THR A 270 -22.82 1.89 5.09
N ALA A 271 -21.64 1.82 4.46
CA ALA A 271 -20.36 2.12 5.12
C ALA A 271 -20.32 3.57 5.63
N ALA A 272 -20.61 4.55 4.79
CA ALA A 272 -20.64 5.96 5.15
C ALA A 272 -21.60 6.24 6.31
N GLN A 273 -22.80 5.67 6.28
CA GLN A 273 -23.80 5.81 7.36
C GLN A 273 -23.31 5.20 8.69
N ALA A 274 -22.62 4.06 8.64
CA ALA A 274 -22.06 3.42 9.83
C ALA A 274 -20.94 4.29 10.44
N PHE A 275 -20.07 4.86 9.62
CA PHE A 275 -19.01 5.78 10.07
C PHE A 275 -19.60 7.04 10.73
N GLU A 276 -20.63 7.65 10.12
CA GLU A 276 -21.30 8.82 10.70
C GLU A 276 -21.95 8.52 12.04
N LYS A 277 -22.63 7.38 12.18
CA LYS A 277 -23.26 6.96 13.44
C LYS A 277 -22.22 6.72 14.55
N SER A 278 -20.97 6.42 14.20
CA SER A 278 -19.87 6.19 15.14
C SER A 278 -19.07 7.43 15.50
N GLY A 279 -19.49 8.62 15.06
CA GLY A 279 -18.86 9.89 15.39
C GLY A 279 -17.85 10.42 14.35
N LEU A 280 -17.56 9.66 13.28
CA LEU A 280 -16.76 10.15 12.16
C LEU A 280 -17.64 10.87 11.14
N ARG A 281 -17.52 12.18 11.06
CA ARG A 281 -18.29 12.99 10.10
C ARG A 281 -17.77 12.84 8.69
N MET A 282 -18.55 12.21 7.80
CA MET A 282 -18.15 12.01 6.41
C MET A 282 -18.39 13.28 5.59
N LEU A 283 -17.31 13.76 4.96
CA LEU A 283 -17.35 14.93 4.06
C LEU A 283 -17.45 14.46 2.62
N ARG A 284 -18.68 14.21 2.16
CA ARG A 284 -18.95 13.80 0.78
C ARG A 284 -19.35 15.03 -0.02
N ASN A 285 -18.39 15.69 -0.68
CA ASN A 285 -18.51 16.98 -1.39
C ASN A 285 -19.06 18.08 -0.48
N GLN A 286 -18.57 18.11 0.77
CA GLN A 286 -19.03 19.03 1.79
C GLN A 286 -17.90 19.88 2.35
N VAL A 287 -18.29 21.02 2.92
CA VAL A 287 -17.40 21.95 3.61
C VAL A 287 -17.89 22.14 5.04
N LYS A 288 -16.98 22.11 5.99
CA LYS A 288 -17.23 22.42 7.40
C LYS A 288 -16.31 23.53 7.86
N LEU A 289 -16.87 24.45 8.64
CA LEU A 289 -16.06 25.45 9.32
C LEU A 289 -15.49 24.81 10.59
N ILE A 290 -14.18 24.86 10.73
CA ILE A 290 -13.45 24.42 11.92
C ILE A 290 -12.63 25.58 12.48
N GLY A 291 -12.14 25.47 13.69
CA GLY A 291 -11.34 26.52 14.26
C GLY A 291 -11.15 26.42 15.76
N ARG A 292 -10.39 27.38 16.30
CA ARG A 292 -10.08 27.53 17.73
C ARG A 292 -10.09 29.03 18.09
N GLY A 293 -10.66 29.38 19.23
CA GLY A 293 -10.78 30.79 19.62
C GLY A 293 -11.58 31.60 18.60
N LEU A 294 -11.02 32.67 18.09
CA LEU A 294 -11.58 33.49 17.01
C LEU A 294 -11.16 33.03 15.62
N GLY A 295 -10.12 32.19 15.52
CA GLY A 295 -9.59 31.69 14.26
C GLY A 295 -10.58 30.73 13.59
N ARG A 296 -10.77 30.91 12.29
CA ARG A 296 -11.63 30.07 11.44
C ARG A 296 -10.87 29.61 10.20
N MET A 297 -11.12 28.36 9.82
CA MET A 297 -10.67 27.78 8.56
C MET A 297 -11.72 26.80 8.03
N GLN A 298 -11.57 26.38 6.81
CA GLN A 298 -12.47 25.44 6.16
C GLN A 298 -11.80 24.07 6.06
N LEU A 299 -12.58 23.04 6.43
CA LEU A 299 -12.26 21.65 6.15
C LEU A 299 -13.26 21.17 5.10
N ALA A 300 -12.76 20.91 3.90
CA ALA A 300 -13.55 20.38 2.79
C ALA A 300 -13.21 18.90 2.57
N GLY A 301 -14.12 18.14 1.97
CA GLY A 301 -13.87 16.77 1.61
C GLY A 301 -14.53 16.41 0.29
N LEU A 302 -13.78 15.72 -0.57
CA LEU A 302 -14.31 15.14 -1.81
C LEU A 302 -14.70 13.69 -1.59
N ASP A 303 -15.84 13.32 -2.16
CA ASP A 303 -16.23 11.92 -2.24
C ASP A 303 -15.36 11.17 -3.25
N TYR A 304 -15.26 9.84 -3.14
CA TYR A 304 -14.47 9.07 -4.09
C TYR A 304 -15.30 8.76 -5.34
N PRO A 305 -14.85 9.19 -6.53
CA PRO A 305 -15.56 8.93 -7.77
C PRO A 305 -15.55 7.45 -8.14
N PRO A 306 -16.61 6.91 -8.74
CA PRO A 306 -16.64 5.52 -9.21
C PRO A 306 -15.45 5.19 -10.10
N LEU A 307 -14.87 4.00 -9.91
CA LEU A 307 -13.77 3.54 -10.75
C LEU A 307 -14.23 3.33 -12.19
N GLY A 308 -13.49 3.84 -13.16
CA GLY A 308 -13.79 3.61 -14.57
C GLY A 308 -13.43 4.77 -15.49
N ARG A 309 -13.93 4.67 -16.73
CA ARG A 309 -13.83 5.78 -17.69
C ARG A 309 -14.61 6.97 -17.17
N GLY A 310 -14.01 8.15 -17.22
CA GLY A 310 -14.67 9.38 -16.74
C GLY A 310 -14.46 9.68 -15.24
N ARG A 311 -13.67 8.88 -14.51
CA ARG A 311 -13.37 9.16 -13.10
C ARG A 311 -12.87 10.60 -12.88
N HIS A 312 -12.00 11.07 -13.75
CA HIS A 312 -11.42 12.42 -13.64
C HIS A 312 -12.48 13.51 -13.81
N GLN A 313 -13.39 13.38 -14.78
CA GLN A 313 -14.49 14.33 -14.99
C GLN A 313 -15.46 14.35 -13.78
N ILE A 314 -15.75 13.18 -13.22
CA ILE A 314 -16.62 13.10 -12.04
C ILE A 314 -15.94 13.75 -10.83
N MET A 315 -14.63 13.57 -10.65
CA MET A 315 -13.87 14.26 -9.61
C MET A 315 -13.90 15.78 -9.79
N GLN A 316 -13.74 16.27 -11.01
CA GLN A 316 -13.87 17.71 -11.30
C GLN A 316 -15.25 18.24 -10.99
N GLN A 317 -16.29 17.45 -11.27
CA GLN A 317 -17.68 17.80 -10.91
C GLN A 317 -17.85 17.87 -9.39
N TYR A 318 -17.35 16.88 -8.64
CA TYR A 318 -17.38 16.86 -7.17
C TYR A 318 -16.62 18.05 -6.58
N TYR A 319 -15.47 18.40 -7.17
CA TYR A 319 -14.74 19.58 -6.73
C TYR A 319 -15.50 20.86 -7.05
N SER A 320 -16.11 21.00 -8.23
CA SER A 320 -16.91 22.18 -8.60
C SER A 320 -18.08 22.38 -7.63
N GLU A 321 -18.78 21.31 -7.25
CA GLU A 321 -19.82 21.33 -6.22
C GLU A 321 -19.28 21.78 -4.86
N THR A 322 -18.13 21.25 -4.46
CA THR A 322 -17.48 21.61 -3.20
C THR A 322 -17.01 23.07 -3.20
N ARG A 323 -16.38 23.50 -4.30
CA ARG A 323 -15.89 24.86 -4.48
C ARG A 323 -16.96 25.92 -4.33
N SER A 324 -18.17 25.65 -4.82
CA SER A 324 -19.30 26.58 -4.67
C SER A 324 -19.69 26.89 -3.23
N LYS A 325 -19.23 26.04 -2.29
CA LYS A 325 -19.48 26.13 -0.84
C LYS A 325 -18.29 26.76 -0.09
N LEU A 326 -17.14 26.96 -0.75
CA LEU A 326 -15.93 27.55 -0.15
C LEU A 326 -16.04 29.07 -0.08
N ARG A 327 -15.49 29.61 0.99
CA ARG A 327 -15.29 31.06 1.20
C ARG A 327 -13.87 31.42 0.82
N ALA A 328 -13.73 32.45 0.01
CA ALA A 328 -12.42 32.90 -0.48
C ALA A 328 -11.56 33.59 0.60
N ASP A 329 -12.19 34.04 1.70
CA ASP A 329 -11.53 34.75 2.80
C ASP A 329 -10.98 33.83 3.87
N LEU A 330 -11.13 32.50 3.77
CA LEU A 330 -10.68 31.55 4.79
C LEU A 330 -9.72 30.51 4.21
N PRO A 331 -8.66 30.18 4.95
CA PRO A 331 -7.77 29.09 4.57
C PRO A 331 -8.53 27.75 4.51
N THR A 332 -8.13 26.88 3.55
CA THR A 332 -8.83 25.64 3.25
C THR A 332 -7.90 24.44 3.34
N VAL A 333 -8.28 23.44 4.14
CA VAL A 333 -7.74 22.07 4.08
C VAL A 333 -8.75 21.18 3.36
N LEU A 334 -8.31 20.50 2.30
CA LEU A 334 -9.14 19.61 1.51
C LEU A 334 -8.72 18.15 1.74
N LEU A 335 -9.66 17.32 2.18
CA LEU A 335 -9.48 15.88 2.24
C LEU A 335 -9.83 15.26 0.89
N ASN A 336 -8.90 14.53 0.30
CA ASN A 336 -9.08 13.82 -0.96
C ASN A 336 -8.28 12.52 -0.95
N HIS A 337 -8.93 11.38 -1.12
CA HIS A 337 -8.25 10.10 -0.97
C HIS A 337 -7.11 9.90 -1.98
N ASN A 338 -7.34 10.13 -3.28
CA ASN A 338 -6.36 9.84 -4.32
C ASN A 338 -5.45 11.05 -4.63
N PRO A 339 -4.14 10.97 -4.35
CA PRO A 339 -3.21 12.08 -4.56
C PRO A 339 -3.02 12.46 -6.05
N ALA A 340 -3.37 11.60 -7.00
CA ALA A 340 -3.29 11.91 -8.42
C ALA A 340 -4.20 13.09 -8.82
N ASP A 341 -5.27 13.34 -8.06
CA ASP A 341 -6.20 14.43 -8.30
C ASP A 341 -5.56 15.81 -8.01
N PHE A 342 -4.44 15.82 -7.29
CA PHE A 342 -3.69 17.05 -7.01
C PHE A 342 -3.18 17.74 -8.28
N GLU A 343 -2.96 17.01 -9.37
CA GLU A 343 -2.62 17.64 -10.68
C GLU A 343 -3.67 18.67 -11.12
N TYR A 344 -4.93 18.43 -10.83
CA TYR A 344 -6.00 19.36 -11.06
C TYR A 344 -6.16 20.36 -9.90
N LEU A 345 -6.18 19.86 -8.65
CA LEU A 345 -6.48 20.66 -7.47
C LEU A 345 -5.46 21.78 -7.20
N LYS A 346 -4.19 21.60 -7.58
CA LYS A 346 -3.16 22.63 -7.42
C LYS A 346 -3.44 23.91 -8.24
N SER A 347 -4.11 23.76 -9.40
CA SER A 347 -4.51 24.92 -10.20
C SER A 347 -5.63 25.74 -9.54
N GLU A 348 -6.37 25.13 -8.64
CA GLU A 348 -7.47 25.73 -7.88
C GLU A 348 -7.02 26.48 -6.61
N LYS A 349 -5.71 26.47 -6.33
CA LYS A 349 -5.08 27.18 -5.21
C LYS A 349 -5.66 26.81 -3.85
N ILE A 350 -5.86 25.51 -3.61
CA ILE A 350 -6.22 24.98 -2.29
C ILE A 350 -4.97 25.00 -1.40
N ASP A 351 -5.06 25.61 -0.22
CA ASP A 351 -3.90 25.84 0.65
C ASP A 351 -3.22 24.53 1.04
N LEU A 352 -4.00 23.49 1.40
CA LEU A 352 -3.49 22.17 1.76
C LEU A 352 -4.45 21.06 1.35
N VAL A 353 -3.96 20.08 0.60
CA VAL A 353 -4.66 18.84 0.30
C VAL A 353 -4.05 17.70 1.14
N LEU A 354 -4.89 16.90 1.80
CA LEU A 354 -4.48 15.71 2.55
C LEU A 354 -5.00 14.46 1.83
N SER A 355 -4.08 13.55 1.49
CA SER A 355 -4.38 12.33 0.73
C SER A 355 -3.75 11.06 1.32
N GLY A 356 -4.16 9.90 0.83
CA GLY A 356 -3.61 8.58 1.12
C GLY A 356 -3.42 7.74 -0.13
N HIS A 357 -4.09 6.57 -0.19
CA HIS A 357 -4.24 5.68 -1.35
C HIS A 357 -2.98 4.90 -1.79
N THR A 358 -1.82 5.51 -1.73
CA THR A 358 -0.59 4.95 -2.31
C THR A 358 0.17 4.04 -1.36
N HIS A 359 -0.15 4.09 -0.08
CA HIS A 359 0.58 3.42 1.02
C HIS A 359 2.09 3.74 1.03
N GLY A 360 2.51 4.88 0.45
CA GLY A 360 3.92 5.20 0.26
C GLY A 360 4.66 4.17 -0.61
N GLY A 361 3.91 3.33 -1.35
CA GLY A 361 4.42 2.22 -2.16
C GLY A 361 4.69 0.93 -1.38
N GLN A 362 4.49 0.91 -0.08
CA GLN A 362 4.72 -0.22 0.86
C GLN A 362 6.16 -0.78 0.84
N ILE A 363 6.83 -0.82 -0.31
CA ILE A 363 8.23 -1.24 -0.47
C ILE A 363 9.04 -0.01 -0.91
N ASN A 364 9.86 0.50 0.00
CA ASN A 364 10.63 1.70 -0.23
C ASN A 364 12.07 1.51 0.28
N PHE A 365 13.03 1.54 -0.64
CA PHE A 365 14.46 1.48 -0.29
C PHE A 365 15.09 2.87 -0.18
N SER A 366 14.30 3.94 -0.28
CA SER A 366 14.75 5.32 -0.12
C SER A 366 13.66 6.18 0.48
N GLN A 367 13.97 6.90 1.55
CA GLN A 367 13.03 7.86 2.18
C GLN A 367 12.87 9.16 1.36
N LYS A 368 13.65 9.35 0.32
CA LYS A 368 13.57 10.54 -0.53
C LYS A 368 12.37 10.43 -1.46
N GLN A 369 11.63 11.53 -1.60
CA GLN A 369 10.64 11.70 -2.67
C GLN A 369 11.33 11.55 -4.04
N ASN A 370 10.56 11.12 -5.05
CA ASN A 370 11.05 10.92 -6.42
C ASN A 370 12.25 9.95 -6.54
N SER A 371 12.38 9.03 -5.60
CA SER A 371 13.41 8.00 -5.65
C SER A 371 12.99 6.83 -6.53
N TYR A 372 13.81 6.50 -7.53
CA TYR A 372 13.66 5.30 -8.35
C TYR A 372 13.74 3.98 -7.55
N LEU A 373 14.19 4.04 -6.30
CA LEU A 373 14.23 2.91 -5.39
C LEU A 373 12.90 2.68 -4.64
N ASN A 374 11.89 3.48 -4.93
CA ASN A 374 10.52 3.28 -4.46
C ASN A 374 9.65 2.79 -5.63
N GLY A 375 8.99 1.64 -5.47
CA GLY A 375 8.12 1.08 -6.52
C GLY A 375 6.95 1.99 -6.90
N ALA A 376 6.43 2.79 -5.97
CA ALA A 376 5.36 3.75 -6.24
C ALA A 376 5.78 4.88 -7.18
N HIS A 377 7.06 5.25 -7.22
CA HIS A 377 7.57 6.27 -8.14
C HIS A 377 7.27 5.98 -9.62
N TRP A 378 7.23 4.70 -9.99
CA TRP A 378 6.96 4.27 -11.36
C TRP A 378 5.47 4.28 -11.74
N ILE A 379 4.58 4.42 -10.71
CA ILE A 379 3.13 4.34 -10.88
C ILE A 379 2.47 5.69 -10.60
N TYR A 380 2.97 6.40 -9.58
CA TYR A 380 2.37 7.63 -9.06
C TYR A 380 3.35 8.78 -9.09
N LYS A 381 2.89 9.96 -9.50
CA LYS A 381 3.65 11.21 -9.39
C LYS A 381 3.77 11.66 -7.94
N TYR A 382 2.66 11.56 -7.18
CA TYR A 382 2.58 11.91 -5.77
C TYR A 382 2.28 10.63 -4.97
N TYR A 383 3.16 10.22 -4.07
CA TYR A 383 3.00 8.94 -3.39
C TYR A 383 3.41 8.91 -1.92
N VAL A 384 4.11 9.91 -1.41
CA VAL A 384 4.53 9.96 0.00
C VAL A 384 4.98 11.34 0.41
N ASP A 385 4.70 11.74 1.66
CA ASP A 385 5.19 12.96 2.30
C ASP A 385 4.66 14.25 1.65
N HIS A 386 5.33 15.37 1.84
CA HIS A 386 4.87 16.72 1.53
C HIS A 386 5.36 17.21 0.17
N TYR A 387 4.45 17.71 -0.63
CA TYR A 387 4.70 18.37 -1.92
C TYR A 387 4.22 19.82 -1.83
N SER A 388 5.03 20.75 -2.37
CA SER A 388 4.70 22.16 -2.42
C SER A 388 4.73 22.68 -3.86
N GLU A 389 3.64 23.31 -4.26
CA GLU A 389 3.45 23.95 -5.54
C GLU A 389 3.01 25.42 -5.29
N PRO A 390 3.16 26.34 -6.25
CA PRO A 390 2.77 27.72 -6.05
C PRO A 390 1.29 27.87 -5.65
N GLY A 391 1.02 28.24 -4.39
CA GLY A 391 -0.32 28.47 -3.86
C GLY A 391 -1.10 27.20 -3.48
N SER A 392 -0.45 26.04 -3.45
CA SER A 392 -1.10 24.80 -3.01
C SER A 392 -0.09 23.79 -2.48
N GLN A 393 -0.47 23.04 -1.45
CA GLN A 393 0.36 22.02 -0.83
C GLN A 393 -0.39 20.68 -0.79
N LEU A 394 0.35 19.59 -0.86
CA LEU A 394 -0.19 18.24 -0.73
C LEU A 394 0.61 17.46 0.30
N TYR A 395 -0.07 16.79 1.21
CA TYR A 395 0.53 15.75 2.04
C TYR A 395 -0.07 14.39 1.72
N VAL A 396 0.77 13.42 1.41
CA VAL A 396 0.36 12.03 1.13
C VAL A 396 0.80 11.13 2.27
N ASN A 397 -0.18 10.65 3.04
CA ASN A 397 0.01 9.73 4.16
C ASN A 397 0.33 8.31 3.67
N ARG A 398 1.21 7.60 4.37
CA ARG A 398 1.62 6.22 4.03
C ARG A 398 0.60 5.16 4.41
N GLY A 399 -0.52 5.56 5.03
CA GLY A 399 -1.54 4.65 5.54
C GLY A 399 -1.21 4.05 6.89
N LEU A 400 -2.22 3.93 7.73
CA LEU A 400 -2.13 3.28 9.05
C LEU A 400 -2.17 1.76 8.93
N GLY A 401 -2.95 1.24 8.00
CA GLY A 401 -3.07 -0.20 7.75
C GLY A 401 -2.37 -0.65 6.47
N HIS A 402 -2.79 -1.78 5.97
CA HIS A 402 -2.31 -2.36 4.72
C HIS A 402 -3.33 -3.37 4.20
N TRP A 403 -3.55 -3.38 2.90
CA TRP A 403 -4.33 -4.42 2.22
C TRP A 403 -3.51 -5.68 1.95
N PHE A 404 -2.17 -5.55 1.90
CA PHE A 404 -1.22 -6.64 1.81
C PHE A 404 -0.18 -6.48 2.94
N PRO A 405 0.10 -7.51 3.75
CA PRO A 405 0.87 -7.39 4.99
C PRO A 405 2.39 -7.34 4.72
N LEU A 406 2.83 -6.51 3.78
CA LEU A 406 4.23 -6.34 3.44
C LEU A 406 4.59 -4.87 3.41
N ARG A 407 5.39 -4.44 4.38
CA ARG A 407 5.99 -3.11 4.41
C ARG A 407 7.50 -3.23 4.61
N VAL A 408 8.28 -2.76 3.64
CA VAL A 408 9.74 -2.76 3.68
C VAL A 408 10.20 -1.30 3.69
N SER A 409 10.83 -0.87 4.78
CA SER A 409 11.30 0.52 4.98
C SER A 409 10.21 1.59 4.72
N CYS A 410 8.95 1.21 4.85
CA CYS A 410 7.79 2.08 4.69
C CYS A 410 6.75 1.73 5.77
N PRO A 411 7.04 2.07 7.05
CA PRO A 411 6.16 1.73 8.16
C PRO A 411 4.80 2.42 8.04
N PRO A 412 3.75 1.86 8.69
CA PRO A 412 2.48 2.55 8.89
C PRO A 412 2.67 3.91 9.54
N GLU A 413 1.80 4.86 9.23
CA GLU A 413 1.98 6.24 9.63
C GLU A 413 0.72 6.86 10.27
N ILE A 414 0.94 7.55 11.38
CA ILE A 414 0.03 8.55 11.95
C ILE A 414 0.73 9.89 11.77
N THR A 415 0.11 10.85 11.08
CA THR A 415 0.71 12.16 10.86
C THR A 415 -0.02 13.22 11.65
N VAL A 416 0.71 14.06 12.36
CA VAL A 416 0.19 15.25 13.00
C VAL A 416 0.63 16.47 12.19
N ILE A 417 -0.30 17.04 11.43
CA ILE A 417 -0.10 18.31 10.75
C ILE A 417 -0.22 19.43 11.80
N VAL A 418 0.86 20.18 11.97
CA VAL A 418 0.90 21.35 12.87
C VAL A 418 0.86 22.60 12.03
N LEU A 419 -0.22 23.37 12.12
CA LEU A 419 -0.39 24.59 11.33
C LEU A 419 0.50 25.71 11.86
N THR A 420 1.26 26.35 10.97
CA THR A 420 2.21 27.42 11.31
C THR A 420 2.05 28.63 10.40
#